data_025307c8a5d0375dbf48cc2ae64fcce7
#
_entry.id   025307c8a5d0375dbf48cc2ae64fcce7
#
_cell.length_a   1.000
_cell.length_b   1.000
_cell.length_c   1.000
_cell.angle_alpha   90.00
_cell.angle_beta   90.00
_cell.angle_gamma   90.00
#
_symmetry.space_group_name_H-M   'P 1'
#
loop_
_entity.id
_entity.type
_entity.pdbx_description
1 polymer ?
#
loop_
_entity_poly.entity_id
_entity_poly.type
_entity_poly.pdbx_seq_one_letter_code
_entity_poly.pdbx_strand_id
1 'polypeptide(L)'
;MFGYIVMNKPEIKFKDFDLYRSFYCGLCRELKSKYGISGQISLTYDMTFVVILLSALHEPHTQKGSTRCIIHPVCKQPVRRNTVTEYAADMNVLLTYYKCRDDWEDEKKVTALGYSKVLQGKVKKLDQKYPDKSRRIQKFLSELSEMEKSGAKDIDKMAGCFGKIMEEIFAWKQDVWEDTLRRMGFFLGKFIYLLDAYDDVEEDIKNKNYNPFSEQYIIEGFDEQVRRILIMMMAQTCREFEKLPIIKYTDILRNILYSGVWCRFEVIHKKRKEAGEKDND
;
A
#
# COMPACT_ATOMS: atom_id res chain seq x y z
N MET A 1 3.08 7.16 -1.56
CA MET A 1 3.53 5.93 -0.87
C MET A 1 2.46 4.82 -0.78
N PHE A 2 1.19 5.02 -1.12
CA PHE A 2 0.14 3.99 -1.11
C PHE A 2 -0.67 4.04 -2.40
N GLY A 3 -1.31 2.89 -2.76
CA GLY A 3 -2.18 2.80 -3.93
C GLY A 3 -1.56 2.05 -5.11
N TYR A 4 -0.40 1.43 -4.92
CA TYR A 4 0.30 0.69 -5.98
C TYR A 4 -0.15 -0.76 -6.13
N ILE A 5 -0.75 -1.35 -5.10
CA ILE A 5 -1.19 -2.74 -5.11
C ILE A 5 -2.60 -2.83 -5.68
N VAL A 6 -2.69 -2.71 -6.98
CA VAL A 6 -3.94 -2.66 -7.74
C VAL A 6 -4.16 -3.94 -8.54
N MET A 7 -5.38 -4.18 -8.99
CA MET A 7 -5.62 -5.24 -9.96
C MET A 7 -5.37 -4.76 -11.40
N ASN A 8 -4.90 -5.67 -12.25
CA ASN A 8 -4.89 -5.45 -13.69
C ASN A 8 -6.28 -5.71 -14.28
N LYS A 9 -7.05 -4.62 -14.49
CA LYS A 9 -8.44 -4.69 -14.97
C LYS A 9 -8.61 -5.38 -16.33
N PRO A 10 -7.75 -5.17 -17.34
CA PRO A 10 -7.85 -5.87 -18.63
C PRO A 10 -7.76 -7.39 -18.54
N GLU A 11 -7.07 -7.92 -17.51
CA GLU A 11 -6.78 -9.36 -17.40
C GLU A 11 -7.65 -10.08 -16.35
N ILE A 12 -8.52 -9.37 -15.65
CA ILE A 12 -9.38 -9.98 -14.63
C ILE A 12 -10.74 -10.39 -15.19
N LYS A 13 -11.25 -11.54 -14.76
CA LYS A 13 -12.60 -11.98 -15.10
C LYS A 13 -13.65 -11.06 -14.45
N PHE A 14 -14.75 -10.76 -15.12
CA PHE A 14 -15.82 -9.90 -14.58
C PHE A 14 -16.32 -10.34 -13.19
N LYS A 15 -16.50 -11.64 -12.96
CA LYS A 15 -16.91 -12.17 -11.64
C LYS A 15 -15.92 -11.85 -10.54
N ASP A 16 -14.62 -11.86 -10.84
CA ASP A 16 -13.54 -11.63 -9.89
C ASP A 16 -13.37 -10.11 -9.66
N PHE A 17 -13.59 -9.30 -10.68
CA PHE A 17 -13.70 -7.85 -10.56
C PHE A 17 -14.86 -7.45 -9.62
N ASP A 18 -16.05 -8.02 -9.78
CA ASP A 18 -17.19 -7.74 -8.91
C ASP A 18 -16.92 -8.19 -7.47
N LEU A 19 -16.24 -9.31 -7.31
CA LEU A 19 -15.81 -9.81 -6.00
C LEU A 19 -14.79 -8.87 -5.34
N TYR A 20 -13.75 -8.46 -6.05
CA TYR A 20 -12.78 -7.47 -5.59
C TYR A 20 -13.48 -6.17 -5.16
N ARG A 21 -14.36 -5.65 -6.03
CA ARG A 21 -15.13 -4.44 -5.75
C ARG A 21 -15.98 -4.56 -4.49
N SER A 22 -16.53 -5.75 -4.21
CA SER A 22 -17.33 -5.98 -3.01
C SER A 22 -16.50 -5.88 -1.71
N PHE A 23 -15.23 -6.29 -1.72
CA PHE A 23 -14.30 -6.10 -0.60
C PHE A 23 -13.86 -4.64 -0.48
N TYR A 24 -13.53 -3.98 -1.60
CA TYR A 24 -13.20 -2.54 -1.63
C TYR A 24 -14.34 -1.69 -1.06
N CYS A 25 -15.58 -1.92 -1.53
CA CYS A 25 -16.76 -1.24 -0.99
C CYS A 25 -17.04 -1.62 0.47
N GLY A 26 -16.72 -2.85 0.87
CA GLY A 26 -16.79 -3.32 2.25
C GLY A 26 -15.85 -2.53 3.16
N LEU A 27 -14.57 -2.38 2.77
CA LEU A 27 -13.58 -1.59 3.49
C LEU A 27 -13.96 -0.11 3.54
N CYS A 28 -14.40 0.46 2.41
CA CYS A 28 -14.92 1.82 2.33
C CYS A 28 -16.07 2.07 3.34
N ARG A 29 -17.00 1.13 3.42
CA ARG A 29 -18.13 1.19 4.36
C ARG A 29 -17.69 1.06 5.81
N GLU A 30 -16.73 0.18 6.09
CA GLU A 30 -16.16 0.00 7.43
C GLU A 30 -15.46 1.26 7.91
N LEU A 31 -14.61 1.85 7.08
CA LEU A 31 -13.94 3.12 7.34
C LEU A 31 -14.95 4.24 7.64
N LYS A 32 -16.00 4.36 6.84
CA LYS A 32 -17.06 5.34 7.06
C LYS A 32 -17.82 5.10 8.37
N SER A 33 -18.19 3.86 8.63
CA SER A 33 -18.97 3.48 9.83
C SER A 33 -18.20 3.74 11.12
N LYS A 34 -16.89 3.42 11.13
CA LYS A 34 -16.04 3.45 12.32
C LYS A 34 -15.36 4.80 12.54
N TYR A 35 -14.97 5.46 11.45
CA TYR A 35 -14.16 6.67 11.49
C TYR A 35 -14.78 7.89 10.81
N GLY A 36 -16.01 7.74 10.28
CA GLY A 36 -16.71 8.80 9.56
C GLY A 36 -16.11 9.09 8.19
N ILE A 37 -16.44 10.26 7.63
CA ILE A 37 -15.96 10.69 6.30
C ILE A 37 -14.43 10.78 6.29
N SER A 38 -13.81 11.26 7.36
CA SER A 38 -12.35 11.33 7.44
C SER A 38 -11.66 9.96 7.34
N GLY A 39 -12.24 8.89 7.91
CA GLY A 39 -11.74 7.54 7.68
C GLY A 39 -12.00 7.06 6.25
N GLN A 40 -13.16 7.40 5.67
CA GLN A 40 -13.49 7.00 4.30
C GLN A 40 -12.54 7.57 3.25
N ILE A 41 -12.05 8.79 3.44
CA ILE A 41 -11.09 9.46 2.54
C ILE A 41 -9.73 8.74 2.53
N SER A 42 -9.35 8.08 3.62
CA SER A 42 -8.08 7.36 3.72
C SER A 42 -8.04 6.02 2.95
N LEU A 43 -9.13 5.57 2.35
CA LEU A 43 -9.24 4.29 1.67
C LEU A 43 -8.14 4.09 0.62
N THR A 44 -7.41 2.98 0.70
CA THR A 44 -6.36 2.60 -0.26
C THR A 44 -6.63 1.24 -0.91
N TYR A 45 -6.06 1.03 -2.09
CA TYR A 45 -6.10 -0.25 -2.78
C TYR A 45 -5.24 -1.30 -2.04
N ASP A 46 -4.10 -0.88 -1.48
CA ASP A 46 -3.20 -1.76 -0.75
C ASP A 46 -3.91 -2.42 0.44
N MET A 47 -4.70 -1.66 1.19
CA MET A 47 -5.50 -2.23 2.29
C MET A 47 -6.62 -3.14 1.78
N THR A 48 -7.15 -2.92 0.59
CA THR A 48 -8.11 -3.85 -0.03
C THR A 48 -7.43 -5.19 -0.34
N PHE A 49 -6.19 -5.17 -0.84
CA PHE A 49 -5.39 -6.38 -1.03
C PHE A 49 -5.19 -7.13 0.29
N VAL A 50 -4.82 -6.44 1.38
CA VAL A 50 -4.68 -7.03 2.71
C VAL A 50 -5.99 -7.68 3.17
N VAL A 51 -7.14 -7.02 2.95
CA VAL A 51 -8.46 -7.61 3.28
C VAL A 51 -8.68 -8.92 2.52
N ILE A 52 -8.42 -8.95 1.21
CA ILE A 52 -8.66 -10.13 0.38
C ILE A 52 -7.69 -11.26 0.78
N LEU A 53 -6.40 -10.96 0.92
CA LEU A 53 -5.36 -11.92 1.30
C LEU A 53 -5.67 -12.60 2.64
N LEU A 54 -5.87 -11.81 3.68
CA LEU A 54 -6.12 -12.34 5.02
C LEU A 54 -7.51 -13.01 5.13
N SER A 55 -8.51 -12.54 4.37
CA SER A 55 -9.81 -13.20 4.29
C SER A 55 -9.74 -14.53 3.55
N ALA A 56 -8.89 -14.64 2.54
CA ALA A 56 -8.65 -15.88 1.80
C ALA A 56 -7.93 -16.93 2.65
N LEU A 57 -6.96 -16.49 3.45
CA LEU A 57 -6.15 -17.39 4.28
C LEU A 57 -6.88 -17.87 5.54
N HIS A 58 -7.53 -16.95 6.26
CA HIS A 58 -8.15 -17.25 7.57
C HIS A 58 -9.65 -17.56 7.49
N GLU A 59 -10.27 -17.39 6.36
CA GLU A 59 -11.68 -17.67 6.06
C GLU A 59 -12.67 -17.20 7.16
N PRO A 60 -12.59 -15.95 7.67
CA PRO A 60 -13.51 -15.48 8.69
C PRO A 60 -14.95 -15.44 8.15
N HIS A 61 -15.92 -15.59 9.07
CA HIS A 61 -17.31 -15.39 8.69
C HIS A 61 -17.51 -14.03 8.04
N THR A 62 -17.97 -14.03 6.77
CA THR A 62 -18.08 -12.83 5.95
C THR A 62 -19.53 -12.45 5.75
N GLN A 63 -19.93 -11.30 6.28
CA GLN A 63 -21.23 -10.69 6.06
C GLN A 63 -21.32 -10.13 4.64
N LYS A 64 -22.36 -10.49 3.90
CA LYS A 64 -22.65 -9.97 2.58
C LYS A 64 -23.83 -9.01 2.67
N GLY A 65 -23.75 -7.91 1.92
CA GLY A 65 -24.82 -6.91 1.88
C GLY A 65 -24.73 -6.04 0.63
N SER A 66 -25.46 -4.96 0.63
CA SER A 66 -25.37 -3.93 -0.40
C SER A 66 -25.48 -2.54 0.20
N THR A 67 -24.82 -1.57 -0.44
CA THR A 67 -24.86 -0.17 0.00
C THR A 67 -24.98 0.77 -1.19
N ARG A 68 -25.63 1.92 -0.97
CA ARG A 68 -25.53 3.07 -1.89
C ARG A 68 -24.38 3.97 -1.43
N CYS A 69 -23.63 4.51 -2.35
CA CYS A 69 -22.59 5.47 -2.03
C CYS A 69 -22.72 6.74 -2.90
N ILE A 70 -22.04 7.80 -2.51
CA ILE A 70 -22.12 9.10 -3.22
C ILE A 70 -21.61 8.96 -4.66
N ILE A 71 -20.60 8.12 -4.90
CA ILE A 71 -20.01 7.89 -6.23
C ILE A 71 -20.97 7.07 -7.13
N HIS A 72 -21.79 6.18 -6.52
CA HIS A 72 -22.76 5.33 -7.23
C HIS A 72 -24.15 5.48 -6.61
N PRO A 73 -24.82 6.63 -6.79
CA PRO A 73 -26.08 6.92 -6.11
C PRO A 73 -27.26 6.09 -6.64
N VAL A 74 -27.21 5.71 -7.92
CA VAL A 74 -28.31 5.00 -8.60
C VAL A 74 -28.29 3.51 -8.26
N CYS A 75 -27.12 2.86 -8.30
CA CYS A 75 -27.01 1.41 -8.14
C CYS A 75 -26.44 1.05 -6.76
N LYS A 76 -27.11 0.10 -6.07
CA LYS A 76 -26.54 -0.52 -4.87
C LYS A 76 -25.29 -1.31 -5.23
N GLN A 77 -24.21 -1.08 -4.52
CA GLN A 77 -22.96 -1.83 -4.67
C GLN A 77 -22.91 -2.98 -3.66
N PRO A 78 -22.51 -4.19 -4.08
CA PRO A 78 -22.30 -5.29 -3.15
C PRO A 78 -21.17 -4.97 -2.18
N VAL A 79 -21.32 -5.39 -0.93
CA VAL A 79 -20.30 -5.22 0.11
C VAL A 79 -20.05 -6.54 0.83
N ARG A 80 -18.78 -6.78 1.19
CA ARG A 80 -18.33 -7.89 2.03
C ARG A 80 -17.54 -7.32 3.19
N ARG A 81 -17.90 -7.73 4.41
CA ARG A 81 -17.19 -7.29 5.63
C ARG A 81 -17.01 -8.48 6.56
N ASN A 82 -15.90 -8.47 7.27
CA ASN A 82 -15.53 -9.45 8.28
C ASN A 82 -14.53 -8.84 9.26
N THR A 83 -14.02 -9.62 10.19
CA THR A 83 -13.05 -9.16 11.20
C THR A 83 -11.73 -8.68 10.59
N VAL A 84 -11.32 -9.20 9.43
CA VAL A 84 -10.16 -8.69 8.68
C VAL A 84 -10.45 -7.29 8.12
N THR A 85 -11.67 -7.04 7.63
CA THR A 85 -12.06 -5.71 7.14
C THR A 85 -11.97 -4.65 8.24
N GLU A 86 -12.37 -5.01 9.47
CA GLU A 86 -12.24 -4.14 10.64
C GLU A 86 -10.77 -3.85 10.98
N TYR A 87 -9.93 -4.88 10.98
CA TYR A 87 -8.49 -4.75 11.21
C TYR A 87 -7.83 -3.88 10.14
N ALA A 88 -8.09 -4.14 8.86
CA ALA A 88 -7.53 -3.36 7.76
C ALA A 88 -7.97 -1.89 7.79
N ALA A 89 -9.21 -1.62 8.21
CA ALA A 89 -9.67 -0.24 8.43
C ALA A 89 -8.89 0.46 9.55
N ASP A 90 -8.59 -0.25 10.64
CA ASP A 90 -7.78 0.27 11.74
C ASP A 90 -6.36 0.59 11.27
N MET A 91 -5.70 -0.33 10.56
CA MET A 91 -4.36 -0.14 10.01
C MET A 91 -4.31 0.98 8.97
N ASN A 92 -5.32 1.07 8.10
CA ASN A 92 -5.42 2.11 7.09
C ASN A 92 -5.46 3.53 7.72
N VAL A 93 -6.24 3.72 8.77
CA VAL A 93 -6.33 5.01 9.48
C VAL A 93 -5.03 5.31 10.24
N LEU A 94 -4.43 4.30 10.86
CA LEU A 94 -3.15 4.44 11.57
C LEU A 94 -2.04 4.91 10.63
N LEU A 95 -1.86 4.22 9.50
CA LEU A 95 -0.84 4.58 8.50
C LEU A 95 -1.08 5.95 7.89
N THR A 96 -2.33 6.27 7.54
CA THR A 96 -2.68 7.58 6.99
C THR A 96 -2.33 8.71 7.97
N TYR A 97 -2.61 8.52 9.25
CA TYR A 97 -2.27 9.50 10.27
C TYR A 97 -0.77 9.73 10.37
N TYR A 98 0.02 8.66 10.45
CA TYR A 98 1.46 8.80 10.58
C TYR A 98 2.10 9.37 9.33
N LYS A 99 1.62 8.97 8.13
CA LYS A 99 2.06 9.60 6.88
C LYS A 99 1.75 11.11 6.88
N CYS A 100 0.55 11.53 7.26
CA CYS A 100 0.21 12.96 7.32
C CYS A 100 1.06 13.74 8.33
N ARG A 101 1.49 13.10 9.40
CA ARG A 101 2.43 13.72 10.35
C ARG A 101 3.82 13.89 9.74
N ASP A 102 4.30 12.87 9.04
CA ASP A 102 5.57 12.88 8.33
C ASP A 102 5.58 13.98 7.25
N ASP A 103 4.57 14.01 6.37
CA ASP A 103 4.38 15.06 5.35
C ASP A 103 4.37 16.48 5.95
N TRP A 104 3.82 16.64 7.17
CA TRP A 104 3.87 17.93 7.87
C TRP A 104 5.27 18.23 8.43
N GLU A 105 5.93 17.25 9.01
CA GLU A 105 7.26 17.44 9.62
C GLU A 105 8.31 17.75 8.55
N ASP A 106 8.20 17.15 7.38
CA ASP A 106 9.17 17.27 6.30
C ASP A 106 8.85 18.44 5.33
N GLU A 107 7.65 18.48 4.80
CA GLU A 107 7.28 19.44 3.76
C GLU A 107 6.40 20.59 4.25
N LYS A 108 6.05 20.62 5.55
CA LYS A 108 5.16 21.63 6.16
C LYS A 108 3.78 21.75 5.45
N LYS A 109 3.30 20.65 4.87
CA LYS A 109 1.98 20.60 4.20
C LYS A 109 0.84 20.85 5.20
N VAL A 110 0.25 22.04 5.17
CA VAL A 110 -0.84 22.47 6.08
C VAL A 110 -2.06 21.54 5.98
N THR A 111 -2.37 21.04 4.78
CA THR A 111 -3.46 20.08 4.56
C THR A 111 -3.23 18.77 5.31
N ALA A 112 -1.99 18.25 5.31
CA ALA A 112 -1.61 17.05 6.04
C ALA A 112 -1.72 17.26 7.56
N LEU A 113 -1.27 18.43 8.08
CA LEU A 113 -1.46 18.79 9.48
C LEU A 113 -2.94 18.82 9.87
N GLY A 114 -3.79 19.48 9.06
CA GLY A 114 -5.23 19.57 9.31
C GLY A 114 -5.87 18.19 9.37
N TYR A 115 -5.52 17.31 8.43
CA TYR A 115 -6.06 15.97 8.36
C TYR A 115 -5.55 15.08 9.52
N SER A 116 -4.29 15.18 9.89
CA SER A 116 -3.74 14.45 11.05
C SER A 116 -4.45 14.85 12.36
N LYS A 117 -4.74 16.14 12.56
CA LYS A 117 -5.52 16.59 13.73
C LYS A 117 -6.91 15.97 13.80
N VAL A 118 -7.60 15.82 12.67
CA VAL A 118 -8.93 15.16 12.60
C VAL A 118 -8.85 13.68 12.96
N LEU A 119 -7.75 13.00 12.61
CA LEU A 119 -7.53 11.58 12.91
C LEU A 119 -6.96 11.31 14.30
N GLN A 120 -6.31 12.29 14.95
CA GLN A 120 -5.54 12.13 16.19
C GLN A 120 -6.31 11.43 17.31
N GLY A 121 -7.55 11.86 17.58
CA GLY A 121 -8.37 11.26 18.64
C GLY A 121 -8.76 9.80 18.38
N LYS A 122 -8.82 9.42 17.09
CA LYS A 122 -9.10 8.05 16.65
C LYS A 122 -7.87 7.17 16.78
N VAL A 123 -6.72 7.71 16.40
CA VAL A 123 -5.43 7.00 16.45
C VAL A 123 -5.00 6.74 17.89
N LYS A 124 -5.23 7.65 18.84
CA LYS A 124 -4.99 7.38 20.27
C LYS A 124 -5.70 6.11 20.78
N LYS A 125 -6.90 5.83 20.28
CA LYS A 125 -7.62 4.59 20.63
C LYS A 125 -7.01 3.37 19.94
N LEU A 126 -6.48 3.54 18.72
CA LEU A 126 -5.78 2.47 18.01
C LEU A 126 -4.44 2.14 18.64
N ASP A 127 -3.70 3.13 19.13
CA ASP A 127 -2.46 2.94 19.88
C ASP A 127 -2.69 2.11 21.16
N GLN A 128 -3.83 2.32 21.82
CA GLN A 128 -4.22 1.50 22.97
C GLN A 128 -4.67 0.08 22.57
N LYS A 129 -5.28 -0.06 21.39
CA LYS A 129 -5.75 -1.37 20.87
C LYS A 129 -4.60 -2.23 20.33
N TYR A 130 -3.59 -1.60 19.72
CA TYR A 130 -2.46 -2.24 19.06
C TYR A 130 -1.12 -1.64 19.54
N PRO A 131 -0.79 -1.67 20.84
CA PRO A 131 0.32 -0.89 21.40
C PRO A 131 1.68 -1.27 20.79
N ASP A 132 1.94 -2.56 20.59
CA ASP A 132 3.22 -3.01 20.05
C ASP A 132 3.35 -2.73 18.55
N LYS A 133 2.27 -2.94 17.77
CA LYS A 133 2.25 -2.59 16.35
C LYS A 133 2.45 -1.09 16.13
N SER A 134 1.69 -0.26 16.83
CA SER A 134 1.81 1.20 16.74
C SER A 134 3.22 1.67 17.06
N ARG A 135 3.82 1.15 18.13
CA ARG A 135 5.18 1.49 18.54
C ARG A 135 6.21 1.11 17.47
N ARG A 136 6.09 -0.10 16.90
CA ARG A 136 7.01 -0.56 15.84
C ARG A 136 6.84 0.23 14.55
N ILE A 137 5.62 0.51 14.12
CA ILE A 137 5.32 1.33 12.95
C ILE A 137 5.91 2.74 13.12
N GLN A 138 5.67 3.39 14.26
CA GLN A 138 6.22 4.72 14.57
C GLN A 138 7.75 4.71 14.54
N LYS A 139 8.38 3.68 15.15
CA LYS A 139 9.83 3.54 15.15
C LYS A 139 10.40 3.50 13.73
N PHE A 140 9.86 2.64 12.86
CA PHE A 140 10.37 2.48 11.50
C PHE A 140 10.09 3.69 10.60
N LEU A 141 8.98 4.39 10.82
CA LEU A 141 8.72 5.67 10.14
C LEU A 141 9.72 6.75 10.59
N SER A 142 10.02 6.85 11.90
CA SER A 142 11.02 7.80 12.39
C SER A 142 12.42 7.49 11.84
N GLU A 143 12.82 6.20 11.84
CA GLU A 143 14.10 5.78 11.27
C GLU A 143 14.19 6.12 9.77
N LEU A 144 13.11 5.92 9.01
CA LEU A 144 13.04 6.26 7.59
C LEU A 144 13.18 7.77 7.38
N SER A 145 12.40 8.58 8.08
CA SER A 145 12.46 10.05 8.00
C SER A 145 13.83 10.60 8.39
N GLU A 146 14.48 10.04 9.42
CA GLU A 146 15.85 10.43 9.79
C GLU A 146 16.87 10.13 8.68
N MET A 147 16.75 8.98 8.01
CA MET A 147 17.62 8.63 6.88
C MET A 147 17.38 9.56 5.68
N GLU A 148 16.13 9.88 5.36
CA GLU A 148 15.78 10.81 4.28
C GLU A 148 16.33 12.22 4.56
N LYS A 149 16.16 12.73 5.78
CA LYS A 149 16.70 14.04 6.21
C LYS A 149 18.23 14.09 6.20
N SER A 150 18.90 12.98 6.47
CA SER A 150 20.36 12.90 6.42
C SER A 150 20.91 12.73 5.00
N GLY A 151 20.04 12.56 3.99
CA GLY A 151 20.46 12.27 2.61
C GLY A 151 21.10 10.90 2.46
N ALA A 152 20.64 9.90 3.23
CA ALA A 152 21.20 8.56 3.19
C ALA A 152 21.13 7.95 1.78
N LYS A 153 22.18 7.20 1.39
CA LYS A 153 22.30 6.58 0.06
C LYS A 153 22.00 5.08 0.06
N ASP A 154 21.76 4.50 1.21
CA ASP A 154 21.46 3.07 1.35
C ASP A 154 19.97 2.80 1.06
N ILE A 155 19.68 2.65 -0.22
CA ILE A 155 18.32 2.40 -0.73
C ILE A 155 17.73 1.13 -0.13
N ASP A 156 18.54 0.08 0.07
CA ASP A 156 18.06 -1.19 0.60
C ASP A 156 17.63 -1.06 2.06
N LYS A 157 18.37 -0.33 2.87
CA LYS A 157 18.05 -0.06 4.26
C LYS A 157 16.77 0.77 4.40
N MET A 158 16.61 1.79 3.58
CA MET A 158 15.43 2.66 3.59
C MET A 158 14.17 1.89 3.16
N ALA A 159 14.25 1.18 2.03
CA ALA A 159 13.17 0.28 1.61
C ALA A 159 12.86 -0.77 2.68
N GLY A 160 13.90 -1.24 3.41
CA GLY A 160 13.78 -2.16 4.53
C GLY A 160 12.95 -1.59 5.69
N CYS A 161 13.08 -0.29 6.01
CA CYS A 161 12.25 0.34 7.05
C CYS A 161 10.77 0.30 6.67
N PHE A 162 10.42 0.66 5.43
CA PHE A 162 9.04 0.55 4.98
C PHE A 162 8.56 -0.91 4.87
N GLY A 163 9.45 -1.82 4.49
CA GLY A 163 9.23 -3.25 4.57
C GLY A 163 8.83 -3.72 5.96
N LYS A 164 9.50 -3.24 7.00
CA LYS A 164 9.19 -3.54 8.42
C LYS A 164 7.81 -3.02 8.85
N ILE A 165 7.38 -1.89 8.32
CA ILE A 165 6.02 -1.38 8.56
C ILE A 165 4.98 -2.33 7.97
N MET A 166 5.15 -2.75 6.71
CA MET A 166 4.23 -3.66 6.05
C MET A 166 4.26 -5.07 6.66
N GLU A 167 5.42 -5.52 7.16
CA GLU A 167 5.56 -6.74 7.96
C GLU A 167 4.60 -6.75 9.15
N GLU A 168 4.50 -5.64 9.90
CA GLU A 168 3.58 -5.52 11.03
C GLU A 168 2.10 -5.52 10.62
N ILE A 169 1.79 -4.97 9.44
CA ILE A 169 0.42 -4.92 8.93
C ILE A 169 -0.05 -6.29 8.48
N PHE A 170 0.82 -7.07 7.82
CA PHE A 170 0.46 -8.39 7.33
C PHE A 170 0.31 -9.41 8.48
N ALA A 171 1.05 -9.26 9.56
CA ALA A 171 0.94 -10.09 10.75
C ALA A 171 -0.33 -9.76 11.56
N TRP A 172 -1.50 -10.19 11.05
CA TRP A 172 -2.78 -9.95 11.72
C TRP A 172 -2.94 -10.74 13.02
N LYS A 173 -2.52 -12.02 13.02
CA LYS A 173 -2.62 -12.97 14.15
C LYS A 173 -1.29 -13.65 14.39
N GLN A 174 -1.07 -14.06 15.62
CA GLN A 174 0.02 -14.95 16.00
C GLN A 174 -0.43 -16.40 15.77
N ASP A 175 -0.12 -16.92 14.59
CA ASP A 175 -0.42 -18.29 14.18
C ASP A 175 0.72 -18.86 13.30
N VAL A 176 0.51 -20.06 12.77
CA VAL A 176 1.52 -20.77 11.94
C VAL A 176 1.90 -20.04 10.65
N TRP A 177 1.10 -19.06 10.22
CA TRP A 177 1.32 -18.28 8.99
C TRP A 177 1.98 -16.93 9.25
N GLU A 178 2.13 -16.54 10.52
CA GLU A 178 2.66 -15.21 10.89
C GLU A 178 4.00 -14.92 10.21
N ASP A 179 4.96 -15.85 10.29
CA ASP A 179 6.30 -15.64 9.71
C ASP A 179 6.27 -15.50 8.19
N THR A 180 5.41 -16.27 7.51
CA THR A 180 5.25 -16.21 6.06
C THR A 180 4.60 -14.89 5.66
N LEU A 181 3.55 -14.46 6.37
CA LEU A 181 2.89 -13.16 6.16
C LEU A 181 3.85 -12.00 6.45
N ARG A 182 4.65 -12.06 7.50
CA ARG A 182 5.68 -11.05 7.81
C ARG A 182 6.67 -10.90 6.67
N ARG A 183 7.25 -12.02 6.18
CA ARG A 183 8.18 -11.97 5.03
C ARG A 183 7.52 -11.44 3.77
N MET A 184 6.29 -11.88 3.48
CA MET A 184 5.52 -11.38 2.34
C MET A 184 5.31 -9.86 2.45
N GLY A 185 4.86 -9.37 3.61
CA GLY A 185 4.66 -7.95 3.89
C GLY A 185 5.96 -7.15 3.76
N PHE A 186 7.07 -7.69 4.28
CA PHE A 186 8.38 -7.05 4.19
C PHE A 186 8.82 -6.80 2.75
N PHE A 187 8.80 -7.81 1.90
CA PHE A 187 9.24 -7.64 0.50
C PHE A 187 8.26 -6.81 -0.32
N LEU A 188 6.95 -6.95 -0.08
CA LEU A 188 5.95 -6.10 -0.73
C LEU A 188 6.09 -4.64 -0.28
N GLY A 189 6.40 -4.39 0.98
CA GLY A 189 6.68 -3.04 1.48
C GLY A 189 7.92 -2.42 0.82
N LYS A 190 9.01 -3.19 0.68
CA LYS A 190 10.19 -2.74 -0.08
C LYS A 190 9.82 -2.39 -1.53
N PHE A 191 9.01 -3.22 -2.19
CA PHE A 191 8.52 -2.96 -3.54
C PHE A 191 7.73 -1.64 -3.61
N ILE A 192 6.81 -1.40 -2.68
CA ILE A 192 5.98 -0.18 -2.63
C ILE A 192 6.86 1.06 -2.49
N TYR A 193 7.80 1.06 -1.55
CA TYR A 193 8.70 2.19 -1.32
C TYR A 193 9.56 2.50 -2.56
N LEU A 194 10.13 1.47 -3.17
CA LEU A 194 10.99 1.63 -4.35
C LEU A 194 10.20 2.08 -5.59
N LEU A 195 8.98 1.60 -5.75
CA LEU A 195 8.12 2.03 -6.86
C LEU A 195 7.64 3.47 -6.69
N ASP A 196 7.33 3.89 -5.46
CA ASP A 196 7.00 5.27 -5.10
C ASP A 196 8.17 6.22 -5.42
N ALA A 197 9.37 5.85 -4.96
CA ALA A 197 10.58 6.61 -5.25
C ALA A 197 10.89 6.69 -6.75
N TYR A 198 10.63 5.63 -7.49
CA TYR A 198 10.78 5.61 -8.95
C TYR A 198 9.74 6.51 -9.65
N ASP A 199 8.50 6.51 -9.16
CA ASP A 199 7.41 7.33 -9.70
C ASP A 199 7.71 8.82 -9.53
N ASP A 200 8.21 9.21 -8.37
CA ASP A 200 8.35 10.60 -7.94
C ASP A 200 9.73 11.21 -8.27
N VAL A 201 10.72 10.43 -8.77
CA VAL A 201 12.12 10.88 -8.89
C VAL A 201 12.28 12.17 -9.69
N GLU A 202 11.56 12.37 -10.80
CA GLU A 202 11.66 13.57 -11.64
C GLU A 202 11.15 14.81 -10.91
N GLU A 203 10.00 14.67 -10.24
CA GLU A 203 9.38 15.75 -9.49
C GLU A 203 10.20 16.11 -8.26
N ASP A 204 10.73 15.12 -7.55
CA ASP A 204 11.58 15.32 -6.38
C ASP A 204 12.88 16.04 -6.73
N ILE A 205 13.56 15.63 -7.80
CA ILE A 205 14.77 16.32 -8.29
C ILE A 205 14.44 17.79 -8.64
N LYS A 206 13.35 18.03 -9.36
CA LYS A 206 12.90 19.38 -9.75
C LYS A 206 12.62 20.26 -8.54
N ASN A 207 11.99 19.68 -7.52
CA ASN A 207 11.60 20.41 -6.30
C ASN A 207 12.72 20.43 -5.25
N LYS A 208 13.88 19.80 -5.52
CA LYS A 208 14.99 19.62 -4.58
C LYS A 208 14.59 18.87 -3.30
N ASN A 209 13.63 17.98 -3.45
CA ASN A 209 13.25 17.03 -2.41
C ASN A 209 14.22 15.84 -2.41
N TYR A 210 14.27 15.14 -1.28
CA TYR A 210 15.01 13.89 -1.20
C TYR A 210 14.32 12.80 -2.04
N ASN A 211 15.13 12.07 -2.83
CA ASN A 211 14.71 10.84 -3.46
C ASN A 211 15.91 9.87 -3.50
N PRO A 212 15.77 8.61 -3.08
CA PRO A 212 16.88 7.66 -3.00
C PRO A 212 17.47 7.32 -4.38
N PHE A 213 16.76 7.57 -5.47
CA PHE A 213 17.23 7.34 -6.84
C PHE A 213 17.82 8.57 -7.53
N SER A 214 17.91 9.72 -6.87
CA SER A 214 18.37 10.98 -7.51
C SER A 214 19.73 10.86 -8.22
N GLU A 215 20.68 10.13 -7.63
CA GLU A 215 22.01 9.92 -8.24
C GLU A 215 21.98 8.88 -9.38
N GLN A 216 21.13 7.88 -9.29
CA GLN A 216 21.01 6.81 -10.29
C GLN A 216 20.18 7.25 -11.51
N TYR A 217 19.26 8.20 -11.34
CA TYR A 217 18.34 8.65 -12.38
C TYR A 217 19.05 9.15 -13.65
N ILE A 218 20.23 9.76 -13.50
CA ILE A 218 21.04 10.29 -14.62
C ILE A 218 21.88 9.22 -15.34
N ILE A 219 21.90 7.99 -14.83
CA ILE A 219 22.72 6.90 -15.38
C ILE A 219 21.92 6.19 -16.48
N GLU A 220 22.57 5.93 -17.62
CA GLU A 220 21.97 5.16 -18.70
C GLU A 220 21.51 3.77 -18.21
N GLY A 221 20.31 3.36 -18.61
CA GLY A 221 19.72 2.09 -18.18
C GLY A 221 19.06 2.14 -16.78
N PHE A 222 18.80 3.31 -16.24
CA PHE A 222 18.16 3.49 -14.93
C PHE A 222 16.85 2.69 -14.80
N ASP A 223 15.94 2.81 -15.77
CA ASP A 223 14.64 2.11 -15.72
C ASP A 223 14.82 0.59 -15.64
N GLU A 224 15.77 0.04 -16.40
CA GLU A 224 16.07 -1.39 -16.39
C GLU A 224 16.71 -1.84 -15.07
N GLN A 225 17.52 -1.00 -14.46
CA GLN A 225 18.10 -1.26 -13.15
C GLN A 225 17.01 -1.30 -12.06
N VAL A 226 16.12 -0.31 -12.03
CA VAL A 226 14.99 -0.26 -11.08
C VAL A 226 14.07 -1.46 -11.31
N ARG A 227 13.73 -1.78 -12.55
CA ARG A 227 12.91 -2.94 -12.90
C ARG A 227 13.47 -4.23 -12.32
N ARG A 228 14.79 -4.47 -12.43
CA ARG A 228 15.44 -5.66 -11.85
C ARG A 228 15.31 -5.72 -10.33
N ILE A 229 15.46 -4.57 -9.65
CA ILE A 229 15.30 -4.50 -8.19
C ILE A 229 13.85 -4.82 -7.79
N LEU A 230 12.88 -4.22 -8.49
CA LEU A 230 11.46 -4.46 -8.25
C LEU A 230 11.07 -5.93 -8.50
N ILE A 231 11.61 -6.56 -9.56
CA ILE A 231 11.42 -7.99 -9.84
C ILE A 231 11.92 -8.85 -8.68
N MET A 232 13.09 -8.54 -8.10
CA MET A 232 13.61 -9.29 -6.96
C MET A 232 12.67 -9.20 -5.75
N MET A 233 12.12 -8.02 -5.45
CA MET A 233 11.18 -7.84 -4.35
C MET A 233 9.88 -8.62 -4.60
N MET A 234 9.32 -8.53 -5.79
CA MET A 234 8.09 -9.28 -6.14
C MET A 234 8.31 -10.78 -6.21
N ALA A 235 9.46 -11.26 -6.69
CA ALA A 235 9.78 -12.67 -6.67
C ALA A 235 9.76 -13.26 -5.24
N GLN A 236 10.31 -12.54 -4.26
CA GLN A 236 10.25 -12.96 -2.85
C GLN A 236 8.82 -12.88 -2.31
N THR A 237 8.08 -11.80 -2.62
CA THR A 237 6.67 -11.65 -2.23
C THR A 237 5.82 -12.81 -2.75
N CYS A 238 5.93 -13.12 -4.05
CA CYS A 238 5.19 -14.22 -4.67
C CYS A 238 5.62 -15.59 -4.13
N ARG A 239 6.91 -15.77 -3.84
CA ARG A 239 7.42 -17.01 -3.21
C ARG A 239 6.78 -17.25 -1.84
N GLU A 240 6.65 -16.22 -1.02
CA GLU A 240 5.98 -16.34 0.29
C GLU A 240 4.47 -16.53 0.11
N PHE A 241 3.84 -15.86 -0.85
CA PHE A 241 2.42 -16.06 -1.17
C PHE A 241 2.09 -17.50 -1.56
N GLU A 242 2.88 -18.13 -2.42
CA GLU A 242 2.62 -19.51 -2.88
C GLU A 242 2.83 -20.58 -1.81
N LYS A 243 3.38 -20.24 -0.62
CA LYS A 243 3.44 -21.12 0.55
C LYS A 243 2.13 -21.15 1.34
N LEU A 244 1.26 -20.16 1.14
CA LEU A 244 0.01 -20.02 1.88
C LEU A 244 -1.06 -20.96 1.28
N PRO A 245 -1.84 -21.70 2.09
CA PRO A 245 -2.86 -22.63 1.61
C PRO A 245 -4.14 -21.89 1.17
N ILE A 246 -4.00 -20.94 0.28
CA ILE A 246 -5.08 -20.10 -0.20
C ILE A 246 -5.80 -20.78 -1.34
N ILE A 247 -7.10 -21.05 -1.17
CA ILE A 247 -7.98 -21.61 -2.19
C ILE A 247 -8.95 -20.55 -2.73
N LYS A 248 -9.55 -19.76 -1.83
CA LYS A 248 -10.50 -18.71 -2.21
C LYS A 248 -9.79 -17.46 -2.71
N TYR A 249 -10.35 -16.82 -3.71
CA TYR A 249 -9.86 -15.53 -4.25
C TYR A 249 -8.46 -15.58 -4.87
N THR A 250 -7.92 -16.76 -5.13
CA THR A 250 -6.57 -16.97 -5.68
C THR A 250 -6.38 -16.24 -7.01
N ASP A 251 -7.38 -16.30 -7.92
CA ASP A 251 -7.32 -15.62 -9.22
C ASP A 251 -7.16 -14.10 -9.06
N ILE A 252 -7.85 -13.51 -8.07
CA ILE A 252 -7.74 -12.07 -7.78
C ILE A 252 -6.36 -11.73 -7.21
N LEU A 253 -5.90 -12.51 -6.22
CA LEU A 253 -4.60 -12.27 -5.57
C LEU A 253 -3.45 -12.44 -6.57
N ARG A 254 -3.51 -13.45 -7.43
CA ARG A 254 -2.52 -13.66 -8.49
C ARG A 254 -2.57 -12.55 -9.55
N ASN A 255 -3.75 -12.12 -10.00
CA ASN A 255 -3.86 -10.99 -10.91
C ASN A 255 -3.17 -9.74 -10.32
N ILE A 256 -3.37 -9.46 -9.03
CA ILE A 256 -2.71 -8.33 -8.36
C ILE A 256 -1.20 -8.52 -8.29
N LEU A 257 -0.72 -9.65 -7.76
CA LEU A 257 0.71 -9.86 -7.47
C LEU A 257 1.57 -10.08 -8.72
N TYR A 258 1.03 -10.72 -9.77
CA TYR A 258 1.81 -11.06 -10.96
C TYR A 258 1.64 -10.05 -12.10
N SER A 259 0.59 -9.24 -12.08
CA SER A 259 0.28 -8.32 -13.16
C SER A 259 -0.07 -6.91 -12.66
N GLY A 260 -0.98 -6.79 -11.72
CA GLY A 260 -1.52 -5.50 -11.27
C GLY A 260 -0.49 -4.55 -10.67
N VAL A 261 0.45 -5.06 -9.87
CA VAL A 261 1.52 -4.27 -9.24
C VAL A 261 2.45 -3.59 -10.26
N TRP A 262 2.50 -4.10 -11.50
CA TRP A 262 3.35 -3.56 -12.56
C TRP A 262 2.68 -2.44 -13.36
N CYS A 263 1.36 -2.27 -13.24
CA CYS A 263 0.61 -1.28 -14.04
C CYS A 263 1.18 0.14 -13.92
N ARG A 264 1.62 0.56 -12.73
CA ARG A 264 2.18 1.90 -12.54
C ARG A 264 3.57 2.02 -13.15
N PHE A 265 4.44 1.03 -12.93
CA PHE A 265 5.77 1.00 -13.53
C PHE A 265 5.70 1.12 -15.06
N GLU A 266 4.86 0.33 -15.71
CA GLU A 266 4.71 0.33 -17.16
C GLU A 266 4.21 1.68 -17.71
N VAL A 267 3.32 2.35 -16.99
CA VAL A 267 2.85 3.70 -17.37
C VAL A 267 3.99 4.72 -17.30
N ILE A 268 4.80 4.69 -16.25
CA ILE A 268 5.94 5.61 -16.08
C ILE A 268 7.00 5.33 -17.13
N HIS A 269 7.41 4.08 -17.29
CA HIS A 269 8.41 3.65 -18.26
C HIS A 269 8.04 4.09 -19.69
N LYS A 270 6.77 3.86 -20.08
CA LYS A 270 6.27 4.28 -21.40
C LYS A 270 6.36 5.80 -21.60
N LYS A 271 5.95 6.59 -20.59
CA LYS A 271 6.04 8.05 -20.65
C LYS A 271 7.48 8.54 -20.81
N ARG A 272 8.43 7.97 -20.07
CA ARG A 272 9.85 8.34 -20.17
C ARG A 272 10.44 7.99 -21.55
N LYS A 273 10.10 6.81 -22.07
CA LYS A 273 10.53 6.41 -23.40
C LYS A 273 10.02 7.36 -24.50
N GLU A 274 8.73 7.72 -24.46
CA GLU A 274 8.12 8.66 -25.41
C GLU A 274 8.71 10.08 -25.29
N ALA A 275 9.14 10.50 -24.09
CA ALA A 275 9.81 11.79 -23.90
C ALA A 275 11.24 11.77 -24.48
N GLY A 276 12.02 10.72 -24.22
CA GLY A 276 13.38 10.59 -24.76
C GLY A 276 13.45 10.46 -26.28
N GLU A 277 12.42 9.91 -26.93
CA GLU A 277 12.32 9.87 -28.39
C GLU A 277 12.07 11.26 -28.99
N LYS A 278 11.34 12.15 -28.30
CA LYS A 278 11.05 13.54 -28.78
C LYS A 278 12.22 14.50 -28.61
N ASP A 279 13.12 14.23 -27.67
CA ASP A 279 14.31 15.07 -27.47
C ASP A 279 15.44 14.75 -28.47
N ASN A 280 15.32 13.63 -29.21
CA ASN A 280 16.27 13.18 -30.22
C ASN A 280 15.85 13.48 -31.69
N ASP A 281 14.63 14.01 -31.90
CA ASP A 281 14.14 14.49 -33.20
C ASP A 281 14.21 16.05 -33.27
#